data_25c6502b2cc56a4ad0aaf71772c20625
#
_entry.id   25c6502b2cc56a4ad0aaf71772c20625
#
_cell.length_a   1.000
_cell.length_b   1.000
_cell.length_c   1.000
_cell.angle_alpha   90.00
_cell.angle_beta   90.00
_cell.angle_gamma   90.00
#
_symmetry.space_group_name_H-M   'P 1'
#
loop_
_entity.id
_entity.type
_entity.pdbx_description
1 polymer ?
#
loop_
_entity_poly.entity_id
_entity_poly.type
_entity_poly.pdbx_seq_one_letter_code
_entity_poly.pdbx_strand_id
1 'polypeptide(L)'
;MELKKLALNAFAQNKQAALLIGGAGVAFLGLGLGYKYLRKPEKVVRVGVVSQLLIHPLKSGRAVSVPLAECLQIGLKFGELQDRHWLVVTEDGHMVTGRQQPRLVLVSLTCEGSYVCLNGPDMEELRFPAKHPDNDTIDCRLFGADTQGRDCGEETSRWLTRFLGEEKTFRLVHFEPQMKGRMSQDIEPLLPPFELAYSDLAPVMLLSEASVQDLSSRLENDVTVKRFRPSIVISDCEAFEEDSWEAIQIGSVRLQRVMSCGRCLFTTVDPETGVITRKEPLETLKSYRLCKPSEKHLYKSSPLFGQLHTVKQTGVLQVGDVVYKISR
;
A
#
# COMPACT_ATOMS: atom_id res chain seq x y z
N MET A 1 60.16 2.75 -48.98
CA MET A 1 59.31 3.95 -48.86
C MET A 1 57.91 3.66 -48.33
N GLU A 2 57.43 2.45 -48.47
CA GLU A 2 56.05 2.04 -47.99
C GLU A 2 55.90 1.81 -46.47
N LEU A 3 56.92 1.27 -45.82
CA LEU A 3 56.86 0.99 -44.34
C LEU A 3 56.78 2.29 -43.52
N LYS A 4 57.36 3.42 -43.98
CA LYS A 4 57.16 4.70 -43.27
C LYS A 4 55.73 5.28 -43.38
N LYS A 5 55.07 5.04 -44.53
CA LYS A 5 53.66 5.44 -44.71
C LYS A 5 52.67 4.64 -43.84
N LEU A 6 52.91 3.32 -43.69
CA LEU A 6 52.12 2.47 -42.85
C LEU A 6 52.24 2.84 -41.37
N ALA A 7 53.47 3.15 -40.89
CA ALA A 7 53.68 3.56 -39.51
C ALA A 7 53.05 4.93 -39.18
N LEU A 8 53.10 5.88 -40.12
CA LEU A 8 52.45 7.19 -39.95
C LEU A 8 50.93 7.12 -39.96
N ASN A 9 50.34 6.25 -40.77
CA ASN A 9 48.89 6.04 -40.78
C ASN A 9 48.40 5.33 -39.51
N ALA A 10 49.14 4.35 -38.98
CA ALA A 10 48.81 3.69 -37.70
C ALA A 10 48.89 4.67 -36.51
N PHE A 11 49.87 5.61 -36.53
CA PHE A 11 50.02 6.63 -35.51
C PHE A 11 48.92 7.71 -35.57
N ALA A 12 48.47 8.06 -36.78
CA ALA A 12 47.35 8.99 -36.98
C ALA A 12 46.01 8.39 -36.54
N GLN A 13 45.73 7.11 -36.83
CA GLN A 13 44.55 6.40 -36.39
C GLN A 13 44.50 6.23 -34.85
N ASN A 14 45.65 5.95 -34.22
CA ASN A 14 45.71 5.85 -32.76
C ASN A 14 45.50 7.22 -32.07
N LYS A 15 45.97 8.32 -32.65
CA LYS A 15 45.71 9.67 -32.12
C LYS A 15 44.22 10.07 -32.24
N GLN A 16 43.57 9.72 -33.34
CA GLN A 16 42.13 9.98 -33.49
C GLN A 16 41.29 9.12 -32.55
N ALA A 17 41.63 7.85 -32.34
CA ALA A 17 40.99 6.97 -31.37
C ALA A 17 41.21 7.46 -29.92
N ALA A 18 42.43 7.90 -29.58
CA ALA A 18 42.73 8.45 -28.27
C ALA A 18 41.99 9.78 -27.99
N LEU A 19 41.84 10.64 -29.03
CA LEU A 19 41.05 11.87 -28.93
C LEU A 19 39.55 11.61 -28.78
N LEU A 20 39.00 10.59 -29.45
CA LEU A 20 37.58 10.20 -29.31
C LEU A 20 37.29 9.59 -27.95
N ILE A 21 38.19 8.76 -27.41
CA ILE A 21 38.07 8.17 -26.08
C ILE A 21 38.23 9.24 -24.99
N GLY A 22 39.21 10.16 -25.17
CA GLY A 22 39.41 11.29 -24.27
C GLY A 22 38.23 12.26 -24.28
N GLY A 23 37.68 12.58 -25.47
CA GLY A 23 36.50 13.43 -25.62
C GLY A 23 35.23 12.84 -25.02
N ALA A 24 34.98 11.54 -25.20
CA ALA A 24 33.88 10.83 -24.59
C ALA A 24 34.00 10.78 -23.06
N GLY A 25 35.21 10.51 -22.54
CA GLY A 25 35.46 10.50 -21.08
C GLY A 25 35.20 11.84 -20.41
N VAL A 26 35.66 12.96 -21.05
CA VAL A 26 35.40 14.33 -20.54
C VAL A 26 33.92 14.70 -20.63
N ALA A 27 33.22 14.29 -21.71
CA ALA A 27 31.79 14.52 -21.86
C ALA A 27 30.98 13.75 -20.80
N PHE A 28 31.33 12.48 -20.51
CA PHE A 28 30.71 11.70 -19.45
C PHE A 28 30.97 12.25 -18.03
N LEU A 29 32.20 12.69 -17.76
CA LEU A 29 32.57 13.37 -16.52
C LEU A 29 31.88 14.73 -16.39
N GLY A 30 31.80 15.50 -17.46
CA GLY A 30 31.08 16.78 -17.50
C GLY A 30 29.57 16.62 -17.31
N LEU A 31 28.96 15.62 -17.94
CA LEU A 31 27.55 15.27 -17.74
C LEU A 31 27.29 14.74 -16.34
N GLY A 32 28.17 13.91 -15.79
CA GLY A 32 28.05 13.38 -14.43
C GLY A 32 28.20 14.44 -13.35
N LEU A 33 29.16 15.37 -13.52
CA LEU A 33 29.36 16.52 -12.63
C LEU A 33 28.23 17.54 -12.80
N GLY A 34 27.81 17.86 -14.03
CA GLY A 34 26.68 18.74 -14.31
C GLY A 34 25.38 18.22 -13.71
N TYR A 35 25.11 16.91 -13.82
CA TYR A 35 23.94 16.27 -13.23
C TYR A 35 23.95 16.34 -11.69
N LYS A 36 25.12 16.23 -11.07
CA LYS A 36 25.30 16.34 -9.63
C LYS A 36 25.14 17.80 -9.13
N TYR A 37 25.57 18.79 -9.95
CA TYR A 37 25.43 20.21 -9.63
C TYR A 37 24.03 20.77 -9.92
N LEU A 38 23.27 20.16 -10.84
CA LEU A 38 21.91 20.60 -11.18
C LEU A 38 20.83 20.02 -10.24
N ARG A 39 21.15 19.02 -9.44
CA ARG A 39 20.23 18.53 -8.39
C ARG A 39 20.20 19.54 -7.23
N LYS A 40 19.12 20.29 -7.13
CA LYS A 40 18.84 21.03 -5.91
C LYS A 40 18.93 20.08 -4.70
N PRO A 41 19.60 20.46 -3.61
CA PRO A 41 19.65 19.64 -2.43
C PRO A 41 18.23 19.36 -1.92
N GLU A 42 17.96 18.12 -1.54
CA GLU A 42 16.69 17.77 -0.94
C GLU A 42 16.55 18.51 0.40
N LYS A 43 15.50 19.28 0.55
CA LYS A 43 15.14 19.90 1.83
C LYS A 43 14.34 18.88 2.63
N VAL A 44 14.85 18.54 3.81
CA VAL A 44 14.24 17.58 4.72
C VAL A 44 13.71 18.34 5.93
N VAL A 45 12.41 18.23 6.19
CA VAL A 45 11.72 18.94 7.28
C VAL A 45 10.96 17.92 8.12
N ARG A 46 11.16 17.95 9.45
CA ARG A 46 10.36 17.16 10.39
C ARG A 46 8.90 17.60 10.30
N VAL A 47 7.98 16.63 10.16
CA VAL A 47 6.54 16.89 10.02
C VAL A 47 5.67 16.05 10.93
N GLY A 48 6.24 15.19 11.76
CA GLY A 48 5.48 14.38 12.71
C GLY A 48 6.25 13.19 13.23
N VAL A 49 5.51 12.28 13.84
CA VAL A 49 6.00 11.03 14.45
C VAL A 49 5.03 9.91 14.11
N VAL A 50 5.54 8.71 13.85
CA VAL A 50 4.70 7.51 13.68
C VAL A 50 4.05 7.18 15.02
N SER A 51 2.75 7.33 15.14
CA SER A 51 2.00 7.03 16.35
C SER A 51 1.44 5.61 16.37
N GLN A 52 1.10 5.06 15.19
CA GLN A 52 0.62 3.68 15.07
C GLN A 52 1.08 3.05 13.75
N LEU A 53 1.37 1.76 13.81
CA LEU A 53 1.54 0.89 12.64
C LEU A 53 0.44 -0.17 12.65
N LEU A 54 -0.30 -0.26 11.54
CA LEU A 54 -1.44 -1.13 11.41
C LEU A 54 -1.28 -2.02 10.19
N ILE A 55 -1.32 -3.33 10.39
CA ILE A 55 -1.36 -4.32 9.32
C ILE A 55 -2.79 -4.82 9.20
N HIS A 56 -3.29 -4.88 7.99
CA HIS A 56 -4.61 -5.43 7.66
C HIS A 56 -4.40 -6.71 6.84
N PRO A 57 -4.08 -7.86 7.46
CA PRO A 57 -3.70 -9.04 6.70
C PRO A 57 -4.81 -9.47 5.74
N LEU A 58 -6.05 -9.53 6.23
CA LEU A 58 -7.23 -9.83 5.44
C LEU A 58 -7.81 -8.57 4.80
N LYS A 59 -8.03 -8.60 3.48
CA LYS A 59 -8.80 -7.55 2.79
C LYS A 59 -10.17 -7.43 3.43
N SER A 60 -10.55 -6.23 3.85
CA SER A 60 -11.76 -5.90 4.62
C SER A 60 -11.79 -6.44 6.06
N GLY A 61 -10.82 -7.23 6.51
CA GLY A 61 -10.73 -7.73 7.87
C GLY A 61 -10.19 -6.72 8.88
N ARG A 62 -10.11 -7.12 10.15
CA ARG A 62 -9.63 -6.31 11.28
C ARG A 62 -8.13 -6.00 11.15
N ALA A 63 -7.74 -4.83 11.60
CA ALA A 63 -6.32 -4.44 11.70
C ALA A 63 -5.63 -5.11 12.89
N VAL A 64 -4.34 -5.41 12.72
CA VAL A 64 -3.43 -5.76 13.80
C VAL A 64 -2.51 -4.57 14.05
N SER A 65 -2.50 -4.05 15.29
CA SER A 65 -1.55 -3.01 15.71
C SER A 65 -0.22 -3.67 16.08
N VAL A 66 0.88 -3.12 15.55
CA VAL A 66 2.23 -3.66 15.77
C VAL A 66 3.18 -2.55 16.20
N PRO A 67 4.17 -2.84 17.07
CA PRO A 67 5.15 -1.83 17.50
C PRO A 67 6.18 -1.50 16.42
N LEU A 68 6.43 -2.45 15.51
CA LEU A 68 7.33 -2.32 14.37
C LEU A 68 6.80 -3.12 13.17
N ALA A 69 7.23 -2.76 11.97
CA ALA A 69 6.91 -3.50 10.74
C ALA A 69 8.02 -3.35 9.69
N GLU A 70 8.26 -4.40 8.93
CA GLU A 70 9.02 -4.31 7.69
C GLU A 70 8.17 -3.59 6.64
N CYS A 71 8.71 -2.54 6.05
CA CYS A 71 8.07 -1.85 4.91
C CYS A 71 8.65 -2.40 3.61
N LEU A 72 7.88 -3.25 2.96
CA LEU A 72 8.23 -3.90 1.69
C LEU A 72 7.59 -3.19 0.51
N GLN A 73 7.97 -3.55 -0.73
CA GLN A 73 7.43 -2.93 -1.94
C GLN A 73 5.89 -3.02 -2.05
N ILE A 74 5.30 -4.10 -1.55
CA ILE A 74 3.87 -4.39 -1.64
C ILE A 74 3.12 -4.29 -0.31
N GLY A 75 3.66 -3.54 0.65
CA GLY A 75 3.01 -3.23 1.93
C GLY A 75 3.81 -3.57 3.17
N LEU A 76 3.22 -3.35 4.33
CA LEU A 76 3.84 -3.64 5.62
C LEU A 76 3.76 -5.13 5.96
N LYS A 77 4.77 -5.63 6.68
CA LYS A 77 4.86 -7.01 7.14
C LYS A 77 5.29 -7.07 8.61
N PHE A 78 4.71 -8.01 9.36
CA PHE A 78 5.09 -8.36 10.72
C PHE A 78 4.94 -9.88 10.93
N GLY A 79 6.04 -10.59 11.15
CA GLY A 79 6.04 -12.05 11.18
C GLY A 79 5.53 -12.63 9.84
N GLU A 80 4.57 -13.53 9.90
CA GLU A 80 3.94 -14.08 8.70
C GLU A 80 2.81 -13.18 8.15
N LEU A 81 2.39 -12.16 8.89
CA LEU A 81 1.31 -11.26 8.46
C LEU A 81 1.85 -10.19 7.51
N GLN A 82 1.30 -10.14 6.31
CA GLN A 82 1.58 -9.08 5.34
C GLN A 82 0.28 -8.37 4.94
N ASP A 83 0.36 -7.06 4.76
CA ASP A 83 -0.79 -6.19 4.56
C ASP A 83 -1.56 -6.56 3.29
N ARG A 84 -2.86 -6.89 3.40
CA ARG A 84 -3.78 -7.31 2.31
C ARG A 84 -3.24 -8.48 1.48
N HIS A 85 -2.66 -9.51 2.14
CA HIS A 85 -2.22 -10.75 1.48
C HIS A 85 -3.23 -11.89 1.61
N TRP A 86 -4.29 -11.73 2.42
CA TRP A 86 -5.42 -12.66 2.45
C TRP A 86 -6.68 -12.00 1.89
N LEU A 87 -7.48 -12.80 1.20
CA LEU A 87 -8.71 -12.39 0.55
C LEU A 87 -9.79 -13.44 0.76
N VAL A 88 -11.01 -13.02 1.04
CA VAL A 88 -12.19 -13.87 0.95
C VAL A 88 -12.74 -13.79 -0.48
N VAL A 89 -12.97 -14.95 -1.07
CA VAL A 89 -13.59 -15.10 -2.39
C VAL A 89 -14.79 -16.05 -2.32
N THR A 90 -15.68 -15.95 -3.28
CA THR A 90 -16.70 -16.95 -3.58
C THR A 90 -16.07 -18.16 -4.27
N GLU A 91 -16.79 -19.27 -4.43
CA GLU A 91 -16.29 -20.47 -5.13
C GLU A 91 -15.83 -20.21 -6.56
N ASP A 92 -16.44 -19.24 -7.23
CA ASP A 92 -16.09 -18.80 -8.59
C ASP A 92 -14.97 -17.74 -8.63
N GLY A 93 -14.24 -17.53 -7.51
CA GLY A 93 -13.06 -16.66 -7.42
C GLY A 93 -13.36 -15.16 -7.31
N HIS A 94 -14.62 -14.74 -7.23
CA HIS A 94 -14.95 -13.32 -7.08
C HIS A 94 -14.67 -12.82 -5.66
N MET A 95 -14.02 -11.65 -5.54
CA MET A 95 -13.72 -11.06 -4.24
C MET A 95 -14.98 -10.76 -3.43
N VAL A 96 -14.91 -11.01 -2.12
CA VAL A 96 -15.90 -10.60 -1.14
C VAL A 96 -15.33 -9.44 -0.31
N THR A 97 -16.05 -8.33 -0.23
CA THR A 97 -15.59 -7.12 0.46
C THR A 97 -16.50 -6.79 1.64
N GLY A 98 -16.00 -5.99 2.59
CA GLY A 98 -16.82 -5.47 3.69
C GLY A 98 -17.97 -4.55 3.27
N ARG A 99 -18.08 -4.17 1.98
CA ARG A 99 -19.28 -3.50 1.45
C ARG A 99 -20.41 -4.47 1.18
N GLN A 100 -20.08 -5.71 0.84
CA GLN A 100 -21.01 -6.80 0.58
C GLN A 100 -21.30 -7.57 1.88
N GLN A 101 -20.23 -7.84 2.65
CA GLN A 101 -20.27 -8.55 3.92
C GLN A 101 -19.62 -7.68 5.03
N PRO A 102 -20.37 -6.74 5.62
CA PRO A 102 -19.81 -5.80 6.62
C PRO A 102 -19.18 -6.48 7.82
N ARG A 103 -19.67 -7.66 8.22
CA ARG A 103 -19.11 -8.46 9.33
C ARG A 103 -17.64 -8.88 9.09
N LEU A 104 -17.12 -8.83 7.87
CA LEU A 104 -15.70 -9.10 7.61
C LEU A 104 -14.75 -8.20 8.42
N VAL A 105 -15.17 -6.97 8.80
CA VAL A 105 -14.32 -6.08 9.62
C VAL A 105 -14.03 -6.65 11.01
N LEU A 106 -14.82 -7.62 11.46
CA LEU A 106 -14.68 -8.28 12.76
C LEU A 106 -13.72 -9.48 12.70
N VAL A 107 -13.42 -9.98 11.49
CA VAL A 107 -12.53 -11.11 11.30
C VAL A 107 -11.09 -10.64 11.46
N SER A 108 -10.34 -11.24 12.36
CA SER A 108 -8.92 -10.98 12.57
C SER A 108 -8.07 -12.18 12.16
N LEU A 109 -6.89 -11.86 11.62
CA LEU A 109 -5.78 -12.80 11.43
C LEU A 109 -4.63 -12.35 12.31
N THR A 110 -4.16 -13.24 13.17
CA THR A 110 -2.92 -13.08 13.97
C THR A 110 -1.94 -14.18 13.62
N CYS A 111 -0.68 -14.10 14.03
CA CYS A 111 0.28 -15.16 13.78
C CYS A 111 0.97 -15.63 15.05
N GLU A 112 1.21 -16.94 15.13
CA GLU A 112 1.99 -17.60 16.16
C GLU A 112 3.02 -18.53 15.49
N GLY A 113 4.26 -18.03 15.40
CA GLY A 113 5.30 -18.72 14.62
C GLY A 113 4.91 -18.82 13.14
N SER A 114 4.86 -20.06 12.61
CA SER A 114 4.47 -20.35 11.23
C SER A 114 2.96 -20.57 11.03
N TYR A 115 2.16 -20.35 12.05
CA TYR A 115 0.70 -20.52 12.00
C TYR A 115 -0.01 -19.18 12.00
N VAL A 116 -1.15 -19.14 11.32
CA VAL A 116 -2.10 -18.04 11.34
C VAL A 116 -3.32 -18.47 12.15
N CYS A 117 -3.79 -17.57 13.01
CA CYS A 117 -4.99 -17.76 13.82
C CYS A 117 -6.11 -16.89 13.25
N LEU A 118 -7.20 -17.50 12.83
CA LEU A 118 -8.41 -16.86 12.31
C LEU A 118 -9.43 -16.76 13.44
N ASN A 119 -9.86 -15.54 13.74
CA ASN A 119 -10.75 -15.23 14.84
C ASN A 119 -11.90 -14.32 14.42
N GLY A 120 -13.05 -14.47 15.09
CA GLY A 120 -14.22 -13.62 14.94
C GLY A 120 -15.18 -13.78 16.13
N PRO A 121 -16.10 -12.83 16.38
CA PRO A 121 -17.08 -12.93 17.45
C PRO A 121 -17.93 -14.21 17.34
N ASP A 122 -18.14 -14.85 18.49
CA ASP A 122 -18.97 -16.06 18.63
C ASP A 122 -18.47 -17.27 17.80
N MET A 123 -17.19 -17.26 17.43
CA MET A 123 -16.53 -18.36 16.71
C MET A 123 -15.37 -18.90 17.52
N GLU A 124 -15.15 -20.20 17.44
CA GLU A 124 -13.92 -20.81 17.92
C GLU A 124 -12.73 -20.38 17.04
N GLU A 125 -11.59 -20.10 17.66
CA GLU A 125 -10.36 -19.79 16.95
C GLU A 125 -9.96 -20.97 16.06
N LEU A 126 -9.66 -20.68 14.80
CA LEU A 126 -9.12 -21.65 13.87
C LEU A 126 -7.65 -21.35 13.61
N ARG A 127 -6.79 -22.31 13.92
CA ARG A 127 -5.35 -22.23 13.65
C ARG A 127 -4.98 -23.06 12.42
N PHE A 128 -4.31 -22.45 11.47
CA PHE A 128 -3.88 -23.12 10.24
C PHE A 128 -2.47 -22.66 9.83
N PRO A 129 -1.70 -23.45 9.04
CA PRO A 129 -0.38 -23.04 8.56
C PRO A 129 -0.44 -21.77 7.73
N ALA A 130 0.56 -20.88 7.85
CA ALA A 130 0.63 -19.66 7.02
C ALA A 130 0.89 -19.98 5.53
N LYS A 131 1.44 -21.17 5.23
CA LYS A 131 1.75 -21.63 3.86
C LYS A 131 1.09 -22.96 3.59
N HIS A 132 0.52 -23.12 2.41
CA HIS A 132 -0.19 -24.29 1.96
C HIS A 132 0.33 -24.74 0.58
N PRO A 133 1.59 -25.23 0.49
CA PRO A 133 2.23 -25.49 -0.81
C PRO A 133 1.49 -26.56 -1.66
N ASP A 134 0.80 -27.48 -1.01
CA ASP A 134 0.07 -28.58 -1.64
C ASP A 134 -1.37 -28.24 -2.04
N ASN A 135 -1.89 -27.09 -1.59
CA ASN A 135 -3.26 -26.68 -1.93
C ASN A 135 -3.32 -26.04 -3.34
N ASP A 136 -4.48 -26.05 -3.94
CA ASP A 136 -4.72 -25.46 -5.27
C ASP A 136 -4.55 -23.94 -5.26
N THR A 137 -4.17 -23.39 -6.41
CA THR A 137 -4.22 -21.96 -6.68
C THR A 137 -5.56 -21.62 -7.31
N ILE A 138 -6.27 -20.64 -6.74
CA ILE A 138 -7.55 -20.15 -7.23
C ILE A 138 -7.32 -18.89 -8.04
N ASP A 139 -7.88 -18.84 -9.26
CA ASP A 139 -7.94 -17.62 -10.05
C ASP A 139 -8.98 -16.69 -9.42
N CYS A 140 -8.57 -15.46 -9.12
CA CYS A 140 -9.39 -14.48 -8.41
C CYS A 140 -9.62 -13.25 -9.27
N ARG A 141 -10.80 -12.63 -9.10
CA ARG A 141 -11.15 -11.38 -9.78
C ARG A 141 -11.41 -10.26 -8.78
N LEU A 142 -10.55 -9.22 -8.85
CA LEU A 142 -10.60 -8.05 -7.99
C LEU A 142 -10.81 -6.78 -8.82
N PHE A 143 -11.95 -6.08 -8.66
CA PHE A 143 -12.26 -4.83 -9.37
C PHE A 143 -12.06 -4.88 -10.89
N GLY A 144 -12.29 -6.05 -11.49
CA GLY A 144 -12.10 -6.26 -12.93
C GLY A 144 -10.70 -6.73 -13.34
N ALA A 145 -9.72 -6.73 -12.44
CA ALA A 145 -8.39 -7.28 -12.67
C ALA A 145 -8.30 -8.74 -12.20
N ASP A 146 -7.58 -9.56 -12.96
CA ASP A 146 -7.32 -10.95 -12.61
C ASP A 146 -6.07 -11.05 -11.73
N THR A 147 -6.13 -11.94 -10.75
CA THR A 147 -5.03 -12.29 -9.83
C THR A 147 -5.22 -13.71 -9.35
N GLN A 148 -4.32 -14.18 -8.50
CA GLN A 148 -4.36 -15.54 -7.96
C GLN A 148 -4.21 -15.53 -6.44
N GLY A 149 -4.61 -16.62 -5.80
CA GLY A 149 -4.37 -16.90 -4.40
C GLY A 149 -4.31 -18.37 -4.10
N ARG A 150 -3.44 -18.77 -3.16
CA ARG A 150 -3.38 -20.12 -2.64
C ARG A 150 -4.57 -20.35 -1.73
N ASP A 151 -5.34 -21.42 -1.97
CA ASP A 151 -6.44 -21.80 -1.09
C ASP A 151 -5.93 -22.18 0.30
N CYS A 152 -6.50 -21.61 1.34
CA CYS A 152 -6.17 -21.93 2.74
C CYS A 152 -6.89 -23.19 3.25
N GLY A 153 -7.67 -23.88 2.43
CA GLY A 153 -8.26 -25.18 2.70
C GLY A 153 -9.69 -25.15 3.22
N GLU A 154 -10.26 -26.35 3.36
CA GLU A 154 -11.67 -26.57 3.66
C GLU A 154 -12.09 -26.11 5.08
N GLU A 155 -11.18 -26.17 6.05
CA GLU A 155 -11.49 -25.74 7.43
C GLU A 155 -11.70 -24.23 7.51
N THR A 156 -10.85 -23.44 6.84
CA THR A 156 -10.99 -21.99 6.75
C THR A 156 -12.24 -21.61 5.96
N SER A 157 -12.56 -22.35 4.90
CA SER A 157 -13.78 -22.16 4.11
C SER A 157 -15.04 -22.37 4.96
N ARG A 158 -15.14 -23.48 5.68
CA ARG A 158 -16.27 -23.78 6.57
C ARG A 158 -16.39 -22.74 7.70
N TRP A 159 -15.27 -22.31 8.28
CA TRP A 159 -15.26 -21.29 9.32
C TRP A 159 -15.84 -19.97 8.80
N LEU A 160 -15.36 -19.48 7.65
CA LEU A 160 -15.84 -18.23 7.04
C LEU A 160 -17.30 -18.30 6.62
N THR A 161 -17.72 -19.39 5.98
CA THR A 161 -19.11 -19.62 5.56
C THR A 161 -20.05 -19.58 6.76
N ARG A 162 -19.69 -20.26 7.86
CA ARG A 162 -20.45 -20.22 9.10
C ARG A 162 -20.48 -18.82 9.72
N PHE A 163 -19.36 -18.12 9.76
CA PHE A 163 -19.26 -16.79 10.34
C PHE A 163 -20.08 -15.75 9.58
N LEU A 164 -20.06 -15.79 8.26
CA LEU A 164 -20.81 -14.85 7.42
C LEU A 164 -22.29 -15.18 7.33
N GLY A 165 -22.70 -16.39 7.69
CA GLY A 165 -24.11 -16.81 7.79
C GLY A 165 -24.83 -16.87 6.45
N GLU A 166 -24.10 -17.16 5.38
CA GLU A 166 -24.63 -17.23 4.02
C GLU A 166 -24.84 -18.68 3.55
N GLU A 167 -25.77 -18.87 2.62
CA GLU A 167 -25.94 -20.17 1.93
C GLU A 167 -24.80 -20.44 0.95
N LYS A 168 -24.02 -19.41 0.61
CA LYS A 168 -22.89 -19.49 -0.33
C LYS A 168 -21.61 -19.87 0.39
N THR A 169 -20.84 -20.74 -0.22
CA THR A 169 -19.50 -21.10 0.23
C THR A 169 -18.52 -19.95 -0.01
N PHE A 170 -17.71 -19.66 1.00
CA PHE A 170 -16.61 -18.71 0.89
C PHE A 170 -15.28 -19.44 1.06
N ARG A 171 -14.25 -18.97 0.36
CA ARG A 171 -12.88 -19.45 0.50
C ARG A 171 -11.94 -18.34 0.97
N LEU A 172 -10.97 -18.71 1.79
CA LEU A 172 -9.85 -17.84 2.14
C LEU A 172 -8.69 -18.18 1.20
N VAL A 173 -8.15 -17.16 0.54
CA VAL A 173 -6.97 -17.33 -0.31
C VAL A 173 -5.83 -16.42 0.15
N HIS A 174 -4.60 -16.91 -0.02
CA HIS A 174 -3.36 -16.24 0.36
C HIS A 174 -2.54 -15.91 -0.88
N PHE A 175 -2.09 -14.65 -0.99
CA PHE A 175 -1.15 -14.21 -2.02
C PHE A 175 0.28 -14.58 -1.61
N GLU A 176 0.96 -15.36 -2.44
CA GLU A 176 2.34 -15.80 -2.21
C GLU A 176 3.33 -15.00 -3.07
N PRO A 177 4.60 -14.85 -2.64
CA PRO A 177 5.59 -14.00 -3.33
C PRO A 177 5.86 -14.37 -4.80
N GLN A 178 5.65 -15.65 -5.20
CA GLN A 178 5.82 -16.12 -6.57
C GLN A 178 4.61 -15.87 -7.47
N MET A 179 3.50 -15.44 -6.89
CA MET A 179 2.29 -15.12 -7.66
C MET A 179 2.42 -13.76 -8.34
N LYS A 180 1.84 -13.64 -9.50
CA LYS A 180 1.76 -12.37 -10.22
C LYS A 180 0.73 -11.46 -9.53
N GLY A 181 1.20 -10.35 -8.98
CA GLY A 181 0.34 -9.32 -8.44
C GLY A 181 -0.36 -8.51 -9.54
N ARG A 182 -1.32 -7.70 -9.12
CA ARG A 182 -1.98 -6.75 -10.01
C ARG A 182 -1.11 -5.52 -10.21
N MET A 183 -1.02 -5.04 -11.44
CA MET A 183 -0.32 -3.79 -11.70
C MET A 183 -1.24 -2.59 -11.41
N SER A 184 -0.69 -1.55 -10.81
CA SER A 184 -1.45 -0.31 -10.53
C SER A 184 -2.10 0.28 -11.77
N GLN A 185 -1.44 0.18 -12.93
CA GLN A 185 -1.93 0.68 -14.22
C GLN A 185 -3.13 -0.10 -14.76
N ASP A 186 -3.30 -1.37 -14.37
CA ASP A 186 -4.50 -2.17 -14.70
C ASP A 186 -5.74 -1.68 -13.94
N ILE A 187 -5.52 -0.95 -12.84
CA ILE A 187 -6.58 -0.40 -11.98
C ILE A 187 -6.86 1.07 -12.34
N GLU A 188 -5.81 1.87 -12.44
CA GLU A 188 -5.84 3.29 -12.79
C GLU A 188 -4.65 3.62 -13.71
N PRO A 189 -4.86 3.79 -15.03
CA PRO A 189 -3.80 3.94 -16.01
C PRO A 189 -2.84 5.12 -15.79
N LEU A 190 -3.29 6.15 -15.03
CA LEU A 190 -2.47 7.32 -14.73
C LEU A 190 -1.48 7.11 -13.57
N LEU A 191 -1.60 6.00 -12.85
CA LEU A 191 -0.67 5.68 -11.77
C LEU A 191 0.71 5.24 -12.31
N PRO A 192 1.80 5.55 -11.59
CA PRO A 192 3.09 4.95 -11.90
C PRO A 192 3.03 3.43 -11.72
N PRO A 193 3.81 2.64 -12.48
CA PRO A 193 3.78 1.19 -12.38
C PRO A 193 4.35 0.71 -11.04
N PHE A 194 3.56 -0.05 -10.31
CA PHE A 194 3.95 -0.83 -9.14
C PHE A 194 2.98 -2.01 -8.96
N GLU A 195 3.46 -3.03 -8.28
CA GLU A 195 2.72 -4.26 -8.04
C GLU A 195 1.91 -4.19 -6.73
N LEU A 196 0.77 -4.88 -6.71
CA LEU A 196 -0.14 -4.99 -5.57
C LEU A 196 -0.57 -6.45 -5.41
N ALA A 197 -0.64 -6.92 -4.17
CA ALA A 197 -1.40 -8.12 -3.84
C ALA A 197 -2.92 -7.80 -3.90
N TYR A 198 -3.59 -7.76 -2.75
CA TYR A 198 -5.04 -7.48 -2.70
C TYR A 198 -5.36 -6.05 -2.21
N SER A 199 -4.38 -5.17 -2.06
CA SER A 199 -4.61 -3.74 -1.77
C SER A 199 -5.42 -3.07 -2.89
N ASP A 200 -6.20 -2.03 -2.59
CA ASP A 200 -7.08 -1.41 -3.59
C ASP A 200 -6.28 -0.65 -4.65
N LEU A 201 -5.46 0.33 -4.26
CA LEU A 201 -4.79 1.26 -5.17
C LEU A 201 -3.31 1.50 -4.86
N ALA A 202 -2.84 1.22 -3.65
CA ALA A 202 -1.44 1.43 -3.26
C ALA A 202 -1.05 0.52 -2.09
N PRO A 203 0.26 0.23 -1.92
CA PRO A 203 0.74 -0.66 -0.85
C PRO A 203 0.67 -0.03 0.54
N VAL A 204 0.75 1.29 0.66
CA VAL A 204 0.76 2.01 1.95
C VAL A 204 -0.25 3.14 1.93
N MET A 205 -1.08 3.20 2.96
CA MET A 205 -2.00 4.31 3.23
C MET A 205 -1.57 5.01 4.52
N LEU A 206 -1.38 6.33 4.45
CA LEU A 206 -1.00 7.18 5.56
C LEU A 206 -2.14 8.13 5.95
N LEU A 207 -2.31 8.35 7.25
CA LEU A 207 -3.33 9.24 7.82
C LEU A 207 -2.81 9.89 9.10
N SER A 208 -3.13 11.15 9.36
CA SER A 208 -2.80 11.81 10.62
C SER A 208 -3.91 11.67 11.67
N GLU A 209 -3.54 11.62 12.94
CA GLU A 209 -4.49 11.66 14.05
C GLU A 209 -5.27 12.97 14.08
N ALA A 210 -4.59 14.09 13.80
CA ALA A 210 -5.20 15.41 13.76
C ALA A 210 -6.32 15.50 12.71
N SER A 211 -6.14 14.87 11.53
CA SER A 211 -7.20 14.79 10.51
C SER A 211 -8.41 13.99 10.99
N VAL A 212 -8.19 12.91 11.73
CA VAL A 212 -9.29 12.12 12.31
C VAL A 212 -9.99 12.90 13.41
N GLN A 213 -9.26 13.64 14.25
CA GLN A 213 -9.84 14.50 15.29
C GLN A 213 -10.68 15.65 14.68
N ASP A 214 -10.18 16.29 13.60
CA ASP A 214 -10.98 17.30 12.88
C ASP A 214 -12.30 16.71 12.36
N LEU A 215 -12.26 15.54 11.76
CA LEU A 215 -13.48 14.86 11.30
C LEU A 215 -14.40 14.50 12.47
N SER A 216 -13.88 13.93 13.55
CA SER A 216 -14.67 13.58 14.76
C SER A 216 -15.39 14.82 15.34
N SER A 217 -14.72 15.97 15.38
CA SER A 217 -15.32 17.22 15.88
C SER A 217 -16.54 17.71 15.07
N ARG A 218 -16.75 17.17 13.87
CA ARG A 218 -17.88 17.50 12.97
C ARG A 218 -19.01 16.47 13.02
N LEU A 219 -18.82 15.38 13.76
CA LEU A 219 -19.77 14.26 13.87
C LEU A 219 -20.42 14.22 15.25
N GLU A 220 -21.62 13.66 15.32
CA GLU A 220 -22.29 13.41 16.60
C GLU A 220 -21.59 12.33 17.43
N ASN A 221 -21.00 11.33 16.75
CA ASN A 221 -20.26 10.24 17.37
C ASN A 221 -18.83 10.22 16.83
N ASP A 222 -17.87 10.04 17.71
CA ASP A 222 -16.47 9.97 17.37
C ASP A 222 -16.16 8.81 16.40
N VAL A 223 -15.22 9.07 15.51
CA VAL A 223 -14.67 8.06 14.61
C VAL A 223 -13.23 7.75 14.98
N THR A 224 -12.84 6.49 14.80
CA THR A 224 -11.47 6.04 15.06
C THR A 224 -10.68 5.90 13.76
N VAL A 225 -9.36 5.99 13.88
CA VAL A 225 -8.41 5.75 12.78
C VAL A 225 -8.68 4.42 12.06
N LYS A 226 -9.06 3.38 12.81
CA LYS A 226 -9.33 2.02 12.28
C LYS A 226 -10.39 2.00 11.17
N ARG A 227 -11.35 2.92 11.20
CA ARG A 227 -12.41 3.04 10.19
C ARG A 227 -11.86 3.37 8.80
N PHE A 228 -10.73 4.07 8.76
CA PHE A 228 -10.08 4.50 7.51
C PHE A 228 -8.97 3.55 7.04
N ARG A 229 -8.59 2.58 7.87
CA ARG A 229 -7.68 1.48 7.52
C ARG A 229 -6.29 1.94 7.04
N PRO A 230 -5.62 2.90 7.71
CA PRO A 230 -4.26 3.27 7.36
C PRO A 230 -3.27 2.16 7.68
N SER A 231 -2.13 2.17 6.99
CA SER A 231 -0.97 1.35 7.36
C SER A 231 -0.07 2.09 8.34
N ILE A 232 0.02 3.42 8.21
CA ILE A 232 0.84 4.30 9.05
C ILE A 232 -0.03 5.44 9.55
N VAL A 233 -0.02 5.68 10.86
CA VAL A 233 -0.68 6.82 11.49
C VAL A 233 0.39 7.77 12.03
N ILE A 234 0.19 9.08 11.79
CA ILE A 234 1.12 10.13 12.17
C ILE A 234 0.49 11.03 13.22
N SER A 235 1.25 11.38 14.26
CA SER A 235 0.94 12.43 15.23
C SER A 235 1.89 13.62 15.09
N ASP A 236 1.76 14.62 15.94
CA ASP A 236 2.59 15.84 15.96
C ASP A 236 2.58 16.62 14.63
N CYS A 237 1.45 16.67 13.96
CA CYS A 237 1.22 17.49 12.76
C CYS A 237 -0.19 18.09 12.78
N GLU A 238 -0.41 19.09 11.94
CA GLU A 238 -1.73 19.72 11.79
C GLU A 238 -2.69 18.82 10.97
N ALA A 239 -3.99 19.06 11.13
CA ALA A 239 -5.00 18.35 10.37
C ALA A 239 -4.81 18.59 8.86
N PHE A 240 -4.84 17.52 8.08
CA PHE A 240 -4.65 17.49 6.61
C PHE A 240 -3.27 17.97 6.12
N GLU A 241 -2.29 18.12 7.00
CA GLU A 241 -0.93 18.48 6.60
C GLU A 241 -0.32 17.41 5.67
N GLU A 242 -0.68 16.15 5.89
CA GLU A 242 -0.29 15.00 5.06
C GLU A 242 -0.71 15.13 3.60
N ASP A 243 -1.70 15.96 3.27
CA ASP A 243 -2.14 16.22 1.89
C ASP A 243 -1.04 16.90 1.05
N SER A 244 -0.11 17.57 1.72
CA SER A 244 1.00 18.30 1.10
C SER A 244 2.32 17.53 1.00
N TRP A 245 2.38 16.29 1.51
CA TRP A 245 3.62 15.53 1.59
C TRP A 245 3.81 14.66 0.34
N GLU A 246 4.50 15.20 -0.67
CA GLU A 246 4.76 14.48 -1.92
C GLU A 246 5.73 13.30 -1.74
N ALA A 247 6.74 13.46 -0.88
CA ALA A 247 7.65 12.40 -0.50
C ALA A 247 7.99 12.51 0.99
N ILE A 248 8.07 11.37 1.65
CA ILE A 248 8.41 11.29 3.07
C ILE A 248 9.51 10.27 3.32
N GLN A 249 10.26 10.49 4.38
CA GLN A 249 11.27 9.58 4.92
C GLN A 249 10.98 9.29 6.39
N ILE A 250 11.04 8.01 6.74
CA ILE A 250 10.88 7.50 8.12
C ILE A 250 12.01 6.51 8.34
N GLY A 251 13.00 6.87 9.17
CA GLY A 251 14.22 6.09 9.26
C GLY A 251 14.89 5.89 7.89
N SER A 252 15.09 4.64 7.48
CA SER A 252 15.61 4.30 6.15
C SER A 252 14.52 4.21 5.07
N VAL A 253 13.24 4.14 5.45
CA VAL A 253 12.13 3.99 4.52
C VAL A 253 11.86 5.30 3.79
N ARG A 254 11.69 5.23 2.46
CA ARG A 254 11.22 6.36 1.64
C ARG A 254 9.93 6.00 0.94
N LEU A 255 8.94 6.85 1.11
CA LEU A 255 7.62 6.71 0.50
C LEU A 255 7.37 7.88 -0.45
N GLN A 256 6.76 7.58 -1.59
CA GLN A 256 6.33 8.56 -2.58
C GLN A 256 4.82 8.57 -2.65
N ARG A 257 4.23 9.74 -2.45
CA ARG A 257 2.79 9.92 -2.62
C ARG A 257 2.38 9.59 -4.06
N VAL A 258 1.29 8.87 -4.19
CA VAL A 258 0.68 8.50 -5.47
C VAL A 258 -0.54 9.36 -5.72
N MET A 259 -1.46 9.38 -4.75
CA MET A 259 -2.71 10.12 -4.82
C MET A 259 -3.36 10.21 -3.44
N SER A 260 -4.36 11.06 -3.29
CA SER A 260 -5.22 11.08 -2.11
C SER A 260 -6.11 9.83 -2.08
N CYS A 261 -6.44 9.34 -0.88
CA CYS A 261 -7.34 8.20 -0.73
C CYS A 261 -8.80 8.64 -0.86
N GLY A 262 -9.43 8.31 -1.99
CA GLY A 262 -10.88 8.50 -2.18
C GLY A 262 -11.68 7.55 -1.30
N ARG A 263 -12.61 8.08 -0.50
CA ARG A 263 -13.41 7.30 0.45
C ARG A 263 -14.72 6.84 -0.16
N CYS A 264 -15.09 5.62 0.19
CA CYS A 264 -16.31 4.96 -0.29
C CYS A 264 -17.19 4.53 0.89
N LEU A 265 -18.33 3.93 0.56
CA LEU A 265 -19.31 3.43 1.52
C LEU A 265 -18.72 2.54 2.63
N PHE A 266 -17.58 1.88 2.39
CA PHE A 266 -16.95 1.02 3.40
C PHE A 266 -16.57 1.80 4.68
N THR A 267 -16.27 3.10 4.60
CA THR A 267 -16.01 3.92 5.78
C THR A 267 -17.21 4.08 6.71
N THR A 268 -18.42 3.75 6.25
CA THR A 268 -19.64 3.76 7.07
C THR A 268 -19.89 2.45 7.81
N VAL A 269 -19.03 1.44 7.63
CA VAL A 269 -19.05 0.21 8.43
C VAL A 269 -18.34 0.48 9.75
N ASP A 270 -19.02 0.19 10.84
CA ASP A 270 -18.41 0.29 12.16
C ASP A 270 -17.41 -0.86 12.38
N PRO A 271 -16.12 -0.57 12.69
CA PRO A 271 -15.08 -1.58 12.79
C PRO A 271 -15.21 -2.49 14.02
N GLU A 272 -16.00 -2.11 15.02
CA GLU A 272 -16.17 -2.89 16.24
C GLU A 272 -17.46 -3.73 16.24
N THR A 273 -18.48 -3.31 15.47
CA THR A 273 -19.79 -4.00 15.42
C THR A 273 -20.09 -4.65 14.08
N GLY A 274 -19.39 -4.26 13.01
CA GLY A 274 -19.68 -4.72 11.64
C GLY A 274 -20.98 -4.14 11.07
N VAL A 275 -21.60 -3.16 11.72
CA VAL A 275 -22.84 -2.54 11.26
C VAL A 275 -22.52 -1.45 10.22
N ILE A 276 -23.23 -1.46 9.09
CA ILE A 276 -23.09 -0.44 8.04
C ILE A 276 -24.25 0.57 8.15
N THR A 277 -23.91 1.85 8.39
CA THR A 277 -24.91 2.93 8.50
C THR A 277 -25.27 3.57 7.16
N ARG A 278 -24.40 3.44 6.15
CA ARG A 278 -24.50 4.02 4.80
C ARG A 278 -24.51 5.56 4.76
N LYS A 279 -24.30 6.24 5.88
CA LYS A 279 -24.35 7.70 6.03
C LYS A 279 -23.01 8.25 6.52
N GLU A 280 -22.77 8.25 7.82
CA GLU A 280 -21.57 8.84 8.40
C GLU A 280 -20.41 7.82 8.52
N PRO A 281 -19.18 8.27 8.42
CA PRO A 281 -18.67 9.66 8.25
C PRO A 281 -18.62 10.15 6.78
N LEU A 282 -19.17 9.40 5.83
CA LEU A 282 -18.99 9.66 4.40
C LEU A 282 -19.68 10.94 3.94
N GLU A 283 -20.87 11.27 4.46
CA GLU A 283 -21.61 12.48 4.11
C GLU A 283 -20.92 13.73 4.65
N THR A 284 -20.47 13.68 5.89
CA THR A 284 -19.68 14.76 6.47
C THR A 284 -18.40 14.99 5.68
N LEU A 285 -17.64 13.95 5.33
CA LEU A 285 -16.46 14.09 4.47
C LEU A 285 -16.78 14.71 3.11
N LYS A 286 -17.91 14.37 2.49
CA LYS A 286 -18.34 14.96 1.21
C LYS A 286 -18.61 16.46 1.32
N SER A 287 -19.02 16.96 2.48
CA SER A 287 -19.35 18.37 2.66
C SER A 287 -18.13 19.29 2.57
N TYR A 288 -16.90 18.81 2.86
CA TYR A 288 -15.71 19.67 2.91
C TYR A 288 -14.42 19.06 2.33
N ARG A 289 -14.43 17.76 1.95
CA ARG A 289 -13.24 17.03 1.47
C ARG A 289 -13.36 16.55 0.02
N LEU A 290 -14.21 17.14 -0.80
CA LEU A 290 -14.25 16.82 -2.22
C LEU A 290 -13.01 17.31 -2.96
N CYS A 291 -12.61 16.60 -4.01
CA CYS A 291 -11.51 16.98 -4.88
C CYS A 291 -11.81 18.26 -5.66
N LYS A 292 -10.76 18.91 -6.17
CA LYS A 292 -10.90 20.04 -7.08
C LYS A 292 -11.61 19.61 -8.38
N PRO A 293 -12.29 20.54 -9.08
CA PRO A 293 -12.96 20.22 -10.36
C PRO A 293 -12.05 19.57 -11.39
N SER A 294 -10.76 19.93 -11.44
CA SER A 294 -9.74 19.35 -12.33
C SER A 294 -9.41 17.91 -12.05
N GLU A 295 -9.68 17.41 -10.84
CA GLU A 295 -9.38 16.06 -10.39
C GLU A 295 -10.59 15.10 -10.41
N LYS A 296 -11.77 15.62 -10.86
CA LYS A 296 -13.00 14.80 -10.90
C LYS A 296 -12.91 13.55 -11.74
N HIS A 297 -12.04 13.53 -12.76
CA HIS A 297 -11.83 12.34 -13.58
C HIS A 297 -11.22 11.19 -12.79
N LEU A 298 -10.37 11.47 -11.76
CA LEU A 298 -9.75 10.49 -10.88
C LEU A 298 -10.69 10.07 -9.73
N TYR A 299 -11.24 11.05 -9.01
CA TYR A 299 -11.93 10.80 -7.75
C TYR A 299 -13.46 10.75 -7.87
N LYS A 300 -14.02 11.17 -9.02
CA LYS A 300 -15.48 11.25 -9.24
C LYS A 300 -16.16 12.08 -8.14
N SER A 301 -16.99 11.44 -7.31
CA SER A 301 -17.68 12.07 -6.17
C SER A 301 -17.14 11.59 -4.81
N SER A 302 -16.02 10.89 -4.80
CA SER A 302 -15.42 10.39 -3.55
C SER A 302 -14.77 11.52 -2.78
N PRO A 303 -15.05 11.71 -1.48
CA PRO A 303 -14.31 12.65 -0.65
C PRO A 303 -12.91 12.08 -0.36
N LEU A 304 -11.93 12.98 -0.17
CA LEU A 304 -10.52 12.64 -0.01
C LEU A 304 -10.12 12.67 1.47
N PHE A 305 -9.54 11.56 1.97
CA PHE A 305 -9.11 11.47 3.36
C PHE A 305 -7.96 10.49 3.53
N GLY A 306 -6.77 11.01 3.87
CA GLY A 306 -5.50 10.28 3.90
C GLY A 306 -4.83 10.13 2.53
N GLN A 307 -3.59 9.66 2.52
CA GLN A 307 -2.72 9.67 1.35
C GLN A 307 -2.20 8.27 1.02
N LEU A 308 -2.20 7.93 -0.26
CA LEU A 308 -1.69 6.66 -0.79
C LEU A 308 -0.26 6.83 -1.26
N HIS A 309 0.60 5.88 -0.88
CA HIS A 309 2.04 5.92 -1.17
C HIS A 309 2.55 4.61 -1.77
N THR A 310 3.55 4.74 -2.65
CA THR A 310 4.44 3.63 -3.05
C THR A 310 5.70 3.66 -2.21
N VAL A 311 6.34 2.50 -2.08
CA VAL A 311 7.62 2.33 -1.39
C VAL A 311 8.75 2.53 -2.38
N LYS A 312 9.58 3.57 -2.19
CA LYS A 312 10.77 3.84 -2.99
C LYS A 312 12.03 3.24 -2.39
N GLN A 313 12.05 3.13 -1.07
CA GLN A 313 13.12 2.45 -0.33
C GLN A 313 12.50 1.68 0.83
N THR A 314 12.80 0.40 0.89
CA THR A 314 12.35 -0.51 1.94
C THR A 314 13.16 -0.32 3.22
N GLY A 315 12.65 -0.85 4.33
CA GLY A 315 13.32 -0.80 5.64
C GLY A 315 12.38 -1.23 6.75
N VAL A 316 12.75 -0.94 7.97
CA VAL A 316 11.90 -1.18 9.15
C VAL A 316 11.35 0.15 9.64
N LEU A 317 10.08 0.16 9.98
CA LEU A 317 9.35 1.24 10.64
C LEU A 317 9.08 0.85 12.09
N GLN A 318 9.14 1.82 12.98
CA GLN A 318 8.85 1.64 14.39
C GLN A 318 7.92 2.77 14.90
N VAL A 319 7.02 2.45 15.80
CA VAL A 319 6.25 3.46 16.52
C VAL A 319 7.22 4.37 17.28
N GLY A 320 7.04 5.69 17.14
CA GLY A 320 7.97 6.71 17.65
C GLY A 320 8.99 7.22 16.62
N ASP A 321 9.10 6.60 15.45
CA ASP A 321 9.98 7.09 14.38
C ASP A 321 9.56 8.47 13.91
N VAL A 322 10.55 9.35 13.71
CA VAL A 322 10.32 10.70 13.19
C VAL A 322 10.04 10.66 11.70
N VAL A 323 9.01 11.40 11.29
CA VAL A 323 8.61 11.56 9.90
C VAL A 323 9.18 12.85 9.34
N TYR A 324 9.85 12.76 8.20
CA TYR A 324 10.40 13.89 7.47
C TYR A 324 9.73 14.03 6.11
N LYS A 325 9.27 15.22 5.78
CA LYS A 325 8.89 15.60 4.42
C LYS A 325 10.13 15.92 3.61
N ILE A 326 10.20 15.38 2.40
CA ILE A 326 11.24 15.64 1.43
C ILE A 326 10.66 16.56 0.34
N SER A 327 11.31 17.70 0.11
CA SER A 327 10.99 18.62 -0.98
C SER A 327 12.26 18.95 -1.79
N ARG A 328 12.11 19.19 -3.07
CA ARG A 328 13.19 19.59 -3.99
C ARG A 328 13.09 21.05 -4.39
#